data_119866c15a3a36cb7bf74dc428ff3dd7
#
_entry.id   119866c15a3a36cb7bf74dc428ff3dd7
#
_cell.length_a   1.000
_cell.length_b   1.000
_cell.length_c   1.000
_cell.angle_alpha   90.00
_cell.angle_beta   90.00
_cell.angle_gamma   90.00
#
_symmetry.space_group_name_H-M   'P 1'
#
loop_
_entity.id
_entity.type
_entity.pdbx_description
1 polymer ?
#
loop_
_entity_poly.entity_id
_entity_poly.type
_entity_poly.pdbx_seq_one_letter_code
_entity_poly.pdbx_strand_id
1 'polypeptide(L)'
;MKKILLLLLSLFLGLSSQAQEDSLQANRYVMRATLYGAGFTNILDTYLSPMEYTGPEIRILRESMRMTKLMNGNVSVQSLFQANLSLTENKAETSNEMAGMVNWNYALHYQFRLTENLKILAGPMLDLNGGFIYNMRNSNNPAQAKAYVNLAASGMVIYRFHIGNYPLIARYQANLPVMGIMFSPEYGQSYYEIFSLKNGGKNVLFTSPVSY
;
A
#
# COMPACT_ATOMS: atom_id res chain seq x y z
N MET A 1 -15.21 3.10 -22.44
CA MET A 1 -13.96 3.22 -23.20
C MET A 1 -12.99 4.25 -22.60
N LYS A 2 -13.42 5.48 -22.22
CA LYS A 2 -12.52 6.49 -21.62
C LYS A 2 -11.86 6.04 -20.29
N LYS A 3 -12.54 5.26 -19.44
CA LYS A 3 -12.01 4.75 -18.15
C LYS A 3 -10.89 3.71 -18.32
N ILE A 4 -10.96 2.88 -19.37
CA ILE A 4 -9.93 1.86 -19.69
C ILE A 4 -8.67 2.53 -20.25
N LEU A 5 -8.82 3.59 -21.02
CA LEU A 5 -7.70 4.36 -21.58
C LEU A 5 -6.91 5.09 -20.49
N LEU A 6 -7.59 5.63 -19.47
CA LEU A 6 -6.96 6.27 -18.31
C LEU A 6 -6.21 5.25 -17.42
N LEU A 7 -6.76 4.04 -17.27
CA LEU A 7 -6.11 2.95 -16.55
C LEU A 7 -4.85 2.46 -17.26
N LEU A 8 -4.86 2.40 -18.59
CA LEU A 8 -3.70 2.08 -19.41
C LEU A 8 -2.65 3.21 -19.39
N LEU A 9 -3.06 4.47 -19.35
CA LEU A 9 -2.15 5.61 -19.29
C LEU A 9 -1.44 5.70 -17.92
N SER A 10 -2.11 5.36 -16.82
CA SER A 10 -1.48 5.27 -15.49
C SER A 10 -0.48 4.12 -15.39
N LEU A 11 -0.69 3.04 -16.13
CA LEU A 11 0.26 1.92 -16.23
C LEU A 11 1.54 2.30 -16.99
N PHE A 12 1.44 3.22 -17.98
CA PHE A 12 2.57 3.64 -18.82
C PHE A 12 3.48 4.68 -18.19
N LEU A 13 2.99 5.51 -17.27
CA LEU A 13 3.79 6.53 -16.59
C LEU A 13 4.73 5.97 -15.49
N GLY A 14 4.58 4.68 -15.13
CA GLY A 14 5.46 3.98 -14.19
C GLY A 14 6.75 3.39 -14.77
N LEU A 15 7.03 3.53 -16.07
CA LEU A 15 8.09 2.78 -16.74
C LEU A 15 9.46 3.47 -16.83
N SER A 16 9.65 4.64 -16.23
CA SER A 16 10.95 5.32 -16.24
C SER A 16 11.73 5.12 -14.95
N SER A 17 12.18 3.89 -14.66
CA SER A 17 13.26 3.68 -13.70
C SER A 17 14.56 3.41 -14.45
N GLN A 18 15.43 4.40 -14.56
CA GLN A 18 16.81 4.18 -15.00
C GLN A 18 17.55 3.37 -13.95
N ALA A 19 17.82 2.11 -14.24
CA ALA A 19 18.75 1.30 -13.48
C ALA A 19 20.18 1.70 -13.90
N GLN A 20 20.83 2.51 -13.08
CA GLN A 20 22.26 2.80 -13.24
C GLN A 20 23.02 1.58 -12.72
N GLU A 21 23.62 0.81 -13.61
CA GLU A 21 24.54 -0.28 -13.28
C GLU A 21 25.91 0.32 -12.88
N ASP A 22 26.18 0.32 -11.57
CA ASP A 22 27.54 0.49 -11.08
C ASP A 22 28.29 -0.83 -11.16
N SER A 23 29.18 -0.96 -12.13
CA SER A 23 29.86 -2.20 -12.53
C SER A 23 30.97 -2.70 -11.58
N LEU A 24 31.11 -2.17 -10.38
CA LEU A 24 32.24 -2.52 -9.49
C LEU A 24 31.87 -3.23 -8.18
N GLN A 25 30.62 -3.57 -7.91
CA GLN A 25 30.26 -4.42 -6.78
C GLN A 25 29.10 -5.35 -7.12
N ALA A 26 29.39 -6.48 -7.67
CA ALA A 26 28.46 -7.53 -8.10
C ALA A 26 27.47 -8.05 -7.02
N ASN A 27 27.51 -7.54 -5.80
CA ASN A 27 26.65 -7.96 -4.66
C ASN A 27 25.85 -6.85 -4.00
N ARG A 28 25.84 -5.62 -4.51
CA ARG A 28 25.03 -4.52 -3.94
C ARG A 28 24.12 -3.89 -4.99
N TYR A 29 23.12 -4.64 -5.41
CA TYR A 29 22.05 -4.04 -6.20
C TYR A 29 21.18 -3.17 -5.27
N VAL A 30 21.11 -1.88 -5.56
CA VAL A 30 20.20 -0.93 -4.89
C VAL A 30 19.28 -0.34 -5.95
N MET A 31 17.99 -0.64 -5.84
CA MET A 31 16.96 -0.02 -6.67
C MET A 31 16.24 1.02 -5.82
N ARG A 32 15.99 2.20 -6.37
CA ARG A 32 15.15 3.24 -5.79
C ARG A 32 14.21 3.79 -6.84
N ALA A 33 12.95 3.99 -6.46
CA ALA A 33 11.95 4.60 -7.31
C ALA A 33 11.08 5.53 -6.47
N THR A 34 10.67 6.65 -7.07
CA THR A 34 9.63 7.53 -6.53
C THR A 34 8.63 7.74 -7.65
N LEU A 35 7.37 7.46 -7.37
CA LEU A 35 6.26 7.54 -8.32
C LEU A 35 5.23 8.53 -7.76
N TYR A 36 4.71 9.37 -8.63
CA TYR A 36 3.61 10.27 -8.35
C TYR A 36 2.43 9.83 -9.20
N GLY A 37 1.26 9.71 -8.60
CA GLY A 37 0.06 9.27 -9.26
C GLY A 37 -1.11 10.21 -8.97
N ALA A 38 -2.01 10.28 -9.94
CA ALA A 38 -3.33 10.88 -9.78
C ALA A 38 -4.37 9.92 -10.34
N GLY A 39 -5.50 9.81 -9.70
CA GLY A 39 -6.56 8.89 -10.07
C GLY A 39 -7.88 9.21 -9.39
N PHE A 40 -8.74 8.21 -9.34
CA PHE A 40 -10.01 8.26 -8.63
C PHE A 40 -10.10 7.13 -7.62
N THR A 41 -10.69 7.43 -6.48
CA THR A 41 -10.95 6.45 -5.43
C THR A 41 -12.45 6.35 -5.16
N ASN A 42 -12.84 5.22 -4.60
CA ASN A 42 -14.18 4.98 -4.06
C ASN A 42 -14.02 4.57 -2.59
N ILE A 43 -14.70 5.28 -1.69
CA ILE A 43 -14.66 5.05 -0.25
C ILE A 43 -16.05 4.64 0.20
N LEU A 44 -16.12 3.54 0.94
CA LEU A 44 -17.28 3.14 1.73
C LEU A 44 -16.82 2.92 3.16
N ASP A 45 -17.25 3.78 4.06
CA ASP A 45 -16.99 3.66 5.49
C ASP A 45 -18.29 3.70 6.27
N THR A 46 -18.79 2.53 6.62
CA THR A 46 -20.08 2.38 7.31
C THR A 46 -20.11 2.95 8.72
N TYR A 47 -18.95 3.26 9.33
CA TYR A 47 -18.88 3.99 10.59
C TYR A 47 -19.29 5.46 10.42
N LEU A 48 -18.88 6.10 9.31
CA LEU A 48 -19.16 7.50 9.03
C LEU A 48 -20.46 7.68 8.25
N SER A 49 -20.68 6.84 7.24
CA SER A 49 -21.83 6.93 6.34
C SER A 49 -22.10 5.61 5.63
N PRO A 50 -23.36 5.20 5.42
CA PRO A 50 -23.71 4.05 4.62
C PRO A 50 -23.58 4.28 3.11
N MET A 51 -23.20 5.48 2.66
CA MET A 51 -23.09 5.86 1.26
C MET A 51 -21.68 5.70 0.74
N GLU A 52 -21.55 5.40 -0.55
CA GLU A 52 -20.27 5.41 -1.25
C GLU A 52 -19.89 6.85 -1.66
N TYR A 53 -18.62 7.19 -1.50
CA TYR A 53 -18.03 8.46 -1.87
C TYR A 53 -16.96 8.24 -2.91
N THR A 54 -17.05 8.92 -4.05
CA THR A 54 -16.10 8.80 -5.16
C THR A 54 -15.47 10.16 -5.48
N GLY A 55 -14.20 10.16 -5.84
CA GLY A 55 -13.53 11.41 -6.19
C GLY A 55 -12.06 11.27 -6.52
N PRO A 56 -11.40 12.39 -6.82
CA PRO A 56 -10.00 12.42 -7.17
C PRO A 56 -9.10 12.04 -5.98
N GLU A 57 -8.00 11.38 -6.33
CA GLU A 57 -6.94 10.99 -5.40
C GLU A 57 -5.58 11.35 -5.98
N ILE A 58 -4.69 11.84 -5.14
CA ILE A 58 -3.26 11.97 -5.43
C ILE A 58 -2.49 10.97 -4.58
N ARG A 59 -1.40 10.41 -5.13
CA ARG A 59 -0.61 9.38 -4.48
C ARG A 59 0.88 9.59 -4.73
N ILE A 60 1.67 9.39 -3.68
CA ILE A 60 3.11 9.24 -3.78
C ILE A 60 3.50 7.84 -3.32
N LEU A 61 4.43 7.22 -4.04
CA LEU A 61 4.99 5.93 -3.71
C LEU A 61 6.51 6.03 -3.80
N ARG A 62 7.20 5.61 -2.75
CA ARG A 62 8.65 5.54 -2.71
C ARG A 62 9.08 4.13 -2.36
N GLU A 63 9.82 3.53 -3.27
CA GLU A 63 10.37 2.19 -3.11
C GLU A 63 11.89 2.24 -3.00
N SER A 64 12.42 1.36 -2.17
CA SER A 64 13.84 1.06 -2.10
C SER A 64 14.01 -0.44 -1.91
N MET A 65 14.85 -1.05 -2.73
CA MET A 65 15.19 -2.46 -2.64
C MET A 65 16.70 -2.62 -2.70
N ARG A 66 17.27 -3.41 -1.78
CA ARG A 66 18.70 -3.65 -1.69
C ARG A 66 19.01 -5.09 -1.35
N MET A 67 20.15 -5.58 -1.81
CA MET A 67 20.69 -6.87 -1.37
C MET A 67 21.29 -6.76 0.02
N THR A 68 21.20 -7.82 0.79
CA THR A 68 21.82 -7.95 2.12
C THR A 68 22.96 -8.98 2.06
N LYS A 69 23.73 -9.10 3.14
CA LYS A 69 24.74 -10.15 3.29
C LYS A 69 24.14 -11.47 3.82
N LEU A 70 22.85 -11.50 4.15
CA LEU A 70 22.19 -12.69 4.68
C LEU A 70 22.14 -13.79 3.63
N MET A 71 22.28 -15.03 4.09
CA MET A 71 22.26 -16.25 3.27
C MET A 71 23.15 -16.13 2.02
N ASN A 72 24.41 -15.75 2.22
CA ASN A 72 25.40 -15.56 1.14
C ASN A 72 24.99 -14.54 0.07
N GLY A 73 24.23 -13.49 0.47
CA GLY A 73 23.80 -12.45 -0.44
C GLY A 73 22.54 -12.79 -1.25
N ASN A 74 21.81 -13.85 -0.88
CA ASN A 74 20.57 -14.24 -1.58
C ASN A 74 19.30 -13.61 -0.98
N VAL A 75 19.43 -12.78 0.07
CA VAL A 75 18.28 -12.09 0.67
C VAL A 75 18.32 -10.62 0.32
N SER A 76 17.20 -10.11 -0.19
CA SER A 76 16.96 -8.68 -0.40
C SER A 76 16.01 -8.12 0.65
N VAL A 77 16.18 -6.84 0.94
CA VAL A 77 15.26 -6.02 1.74
C VAL A 77 14.55 -5.06 0.81
N GLN A 78 13.23 -5.01 0.91
CA GLN A 78 12.40 -4.01 0.24
C GLN A 78 11.74 -3.13 1.31
N SER A 79 11.75 -1.83 1.08
CA SER A 79 10.96 -0.84 1.82
C SER A 79 10.11 -0.10 0.80
N LEU A 80 8.79 -0.16 0.97
CA LEU A 80 7.81 0.51 0.13
C LEU A 80 6.98 1.44 1.01
N PHE A 81 7.08 2.74 0.78
CA PHE A 81 6.28 3.76 1.43
C PHE A 81 5.27 4.32 0.44
N GLN A 82 4.03 4.45 0.85
CA GLN A 82 2.97 5.04 0.06
C GLN A 82 2.16 6.00 0.92
N ALA A 83 1.81 7.14 0.35
CA ALA A 83 0.84 8.06 0.94
C ALA A 83 -0.13 8.51 -0.13
N ASN A 84 -1.40 8.66 0.24
CA ASN A 84 -2.44 9.19 -0.63
C ASN A 84 -3.35 10.16 0.12
N LEU A 85 -3.91 11.08 -0.64
CA LEU A 85 -4.92 12.04 -0.18
C LEU A 85 -6.03 12.11 -1.22
N SER A 86 -7.26 12.04 -0.78
CA SER A 86 -8.45 12.09 -1.63
C SER A 86 -9.50 13.04 -1.11
N LEU A 87 -10.25 13.63 -2.05
CA LEU A 87 -11.45 14.39 -1.82
C LEU A 87 -12.57 13.73 -2.60
N THR A 88 -13.58 13.26 -1.91
CA THR A 88 -14.64 12.44 -2.48
C THR A 88 -16.00 13.01 -2.16
N GLU A 89 -16.97 12.69 -3.01
CA GLU A 89 -18.34 13.16 -2.90
C GLU A 89 -19.30 12.00 -3.08
N ASN A 90 -20.44 12.03 -2.38
CA ASN A 90 -21.47 11.01 -2.56
C ASN A 90 -22.22 11.22 -3.88
N LYS A 91 -22.90 10.16 -4.36
CA LYS A 91 -23.61 10.19 -5.64
C LYS A 91 -24.70 11.28 -5.75
N ALA A 92 -25.23 11.73 -4.61
CA ALA A 92 -26.26 12.78 -4.54
C ALA A 92 -25.67 14.19 -4.47
N GLU A 93 -24.33 14.34 -4.46
CA GLU A 93 -23.61 15.62 -4.36
C GLU A 93 -24.00 16.45 -3.12
N THR A 94 -24.38 15.75 -2.05
CA THR A 94 -24.88 16.39 -0.82
C THR A 94 -23.88 16.34 0.33
N SER A 95 -22.82 15.54 0.23
CA SER A 95 -21.84 15.35 1.29
C SER A 95 -20.48 14.97 0.72
N ASN A 96 -19.42 15.52 1.31
CA ASN A 96 -18.04 15.31 0.92
C ASN A 96 -17.27 14.59 2.02
N GLU A 97 -16.27 13.79 1.62
CA GLU A 97 -15.29 13.18 2.49
C GLU A 97 -13.87 13.48 2.03
N MET A 98 -13.00 13.69 3.01
CA MET A 98 -11.56 13.78 2.82
C MET A 98 -10.93 12.54 3.47
N ALA A 99 -10.06 11.84 2.75
CA ALA A 99 -9.32 10.73 3.31
C ALA A 99 -7.83 10.87 3.04
N GLY A 100 -7.03 10.50 4.03
CA GLY A 100 -5.58 10.43 3.91
C GLY A 100 -5.07 9.13 4.51
N MET A 101 -4.26 8.38 3.75
CA MET A 101 -3.67 7.13 4.20
C MET A 101 -2.17 7.12 3.97
N VAL A 102 -1.46 6.53 4.91
CA VAL A 102 -0.03 6.23 4.82
C VAL A 102 0.14 4.73 5.01
N ASN A 103 0.89 4.12 4.10
CA ASN A 103 1.24 2.71 4.14
C ASN A 103 2.75 2.55 4.07
N TRP A 104 3.31 1.69 4.92
CA TRP A 104 4.71 1.32 4.88
C TRP A 104 4.86 -0.19 4.94
N ASN A 105 5.40 -0.75 3.87
CA ASN A 105 5.71 -2.16 3.74
C ASN A 105 7.22 -2.39 3.89
N TYR A 106 7.59 -3.36 4.71
CA TYR A 106 8.97 -3.79 4.89
C TYR A 106 9.06 -5.29 4.68
N ALA A 107 9.74 -5.73 3.62
CA ALA A 107 9.82 -7.13 3.24
C ALA A 107 11.26 -7.64 3.17
N LEU A 108 11.42 -8.91 3.56
CA LEU A 108 12.62 -9.69 3.37
C LEU A 108 12.32 -10.76 2.33
N HIS A 109 13.03 -10.76 1.21
CA HIS A 109 12.81 -11.73 0.14
C HIS A 109 14.06 -12.59 -0.09
N TYR A 110 13.89 -13.89 -0.05
CA TYR A 110 14.87 -14.82 -0.57
C TYR A 110 14.76 -14.88 -2.10
N GLN A 111 15.89 -14.81 -2.81
CA GLN A 111 15.94 -14.76 -4.27
C GLN A 111 16.27 -16.13 -4.85
N PHE A 112 15.37 -16.67 -5.65
CA PHE A 112 15.56 -17.83 -6.48
C PHE A 112 15.88 -17.38 -7.90
N ARG A 113 17.10 -17.65 -8.38
CA ARG A 113 17.50 -17.35 -9.75
C ARG A 113 17.18 -18.57 -10.62
N LEU A 114 16.08 -18.51 -11.37
CA LEU A 114 15.68 -19.61 -12.24
C LEU A 114 16.46 -19.60 -13.56
N THR A 115 16.67 -18.40 -14.11
CA THR A 115 17.51 -18.17 -15.29
C THR A 115 18.28 -16.85 -15.12
N GLU A 116 19.15 -16.50 -16.06
CA GLU A 116 19.82 -15.19 -16.07
C GLU A 116 18.82 -14.03 -16.11
N ASN A 117 17.69 -14.23 -16.77
CA ASN A 117 16.67 -13.21 -16.97
C ASN A 117 15.48 -13.30 -16.01
N LEU A 118 15.25 -14.45 -15.35
CA LEU A 118 14.09 -14.69 -14.50
C LEU A 118 14.49 -14.94 -13.06
N LYS A 119 13.97 -14.11 -12.15
CA LYS A 119 14.13 -14.26 -10.71
C LYS A 119 12.76 -14.32 -10.04
N ILE A 120 12.63 -15.22 -9.08
CA ILE A 120 11.50 -15.26 -8.15
C ILE A 120 12.02 -14.89 -6.77
N LEU A 121 11.28 -14.03 -6.08
CA LEU A 121 11.58 -13.61 -4.74
C LEU A 121 10.39 -13.97 -3.86
N ALA A 122 10.64 -14.50 -2.68
CA ALA A 122 9.58 -14.82 -1.73
C ALA A 122 10.05 -14.60 -0.29
N GLY A 123 9.12 -14.21 0.58
CA GLY A 123 9.43 -14.05 2.00
C GLY A 123 8.37 -13.29 2.79
N PRO A 124 8.63 -13.04 4.07
CA PRO A 124 7.75 -12.31 4.96
C PRO A 124 7.77 -10.81 4.67
N MET A 125 6.63 -10.17 4.93
CA MET A 125 6.46 -8.72 4.83
C MET A 125 5.68 -8.23 6.05
N LEU A 126 6.17 -7.15 6.66
CA LEU A 126 5.44 -6.34 7.62
C LEU A 126 4.74 -5.22 6.85
N ASP A 127 3.43 -5.04 7.10
CA ASP A 127 2.59 -4.04 6.46
C ASP A 127 1.97 -3.15 7.55
N LEU A 128 2.35 -1.88 7.58
CA LEU A 128 1.90 -0.88 8.54
C LEU A 128 1.04 0.15 7.82
N ASN A 129 -0.16 0.40 8.34
CA ASN A 129 -1.08 1.36 7.76
C ASN A 129 -1.61 2.29 8.83
N GLY A 130 -1.73 3.57 8.46
CA GLY A 130 -2.35 4.58 9.29
C GLY A 130 -2.98 5.66 8.44
N GLY A 131 -4.09 6.24 8.94
CA GLY A 131 -4.76 7.29 8.21
C GLY A 131 -6.06 7.72 8.87
N PHE A 132 -6.82 8.47 8.12
CA PHE A 132 -8.11 9.00 8.55
C PHE A 132 -9.08 9.15 7.39
N ILE A 133 -10.36 9.12 7.72
CA ILE A 133 -11.45 9.58 6.87
C ILE A 133 -12.23 10.64 7.65
N TYR A 134 -12.56 11.76 7.02
CA TYR A 134 -13.29 12.86 7.59
C TYR A 134 -14.51 13.19 6.73
N ASN A 135 -15.70 12.99 7.29
CA ASN A 135 -16.97 13.35 6.63
C ASN A 135 -17.35 14.77 7.01
N MET A 136 -17.43 15.67 6.02
CA MET A 136 -17.65 17.11 6.24
C MET A 136 -19.08 17.44 6.68
N ARG A 137 -20.02 16.51 6.54
CA ARG A 137 -21.43 16.72 6.89
C ARG A 137 -21.82 16.10 8.23
N ASN A 138 -21.10 15.08 8.68
CA ASN A 138 -21.41 14.42 9.94
C ASN A 138 -20.94 15.28 11.12
N SER A 139 -21.89 15.84 11.88
CA SER A 139 -21.57 16.71 13.01
C SER A 139 -21.29 15.96 14.32
N ASN A 140 -21.72 14.71 14.43
CA ASN A 140 -21.60 13.93 15.67
C ASN A 140 -20.27 13.15 15.74
N ASN A 141 -19.95 12.37 14.70
CA ASN A 141 -18.70 11.65 14.55
C ASN A 141 -18.11 11.91 13.17
N PRO A 142 -17.47 13.08 12.93
CA PRO A 142 -17.04 13.45 11.59
C PRO A 142 -15.79 12.69 11.12
N ALA A 143 -15.02 12.11 12.02
CA ALA A 143 -13.72 11.52 11.72
C ALA A 143 -13.63 10.07 12.14
N GLN A 144 -12.99 9.27 11.33
CA GLN A 144 -12.55 7.92 11.69
C GLN A 144 -11.04 7.77 11.48
N ALA A 145 -10.33 7.32 12.51
CA ALA A 145 -8.95 6.89 12.38
C ALA A 145 -8.89 5.47 11.80
N LYS A 146 -7.95 5.23 10.92
CA LYS A 146 -7.63 3.93 10.36
C LYS A 146 -6.22 3.55 10.78
N ALA A 147 -6.04 2.42 11.43
CA ALA A 147 -4.73 1.91 11.77
C ALA A 147 -4.76 0.38 11.74
N TYR A 148 -3.82 -0.22 11.03
CA TYR A 148 -3.67 -1.67 11.05
C TYR A 148 -2.22 -2.09 10.79
N VAL A 149 -1.88 -3.25 11.31
CA VAL A 149 -0.58 -3.89 11.18
C VAL A 149 -0.81 -5.32 10.73
N ASN A 150 -0.21 -5.72 9.60
CA ASN A 150 -0.31 -7.07 9.07
C ASN A 150 1.07 -7.70 8.95
N LEU A 151 1.12 -9.00 9.18
CA LEU A 151 2.17 -9.88 8.72
C LEU A 151 1.67 -10.57 7.45
N ALA A 152 2.40 -10.43 6.37
CA ALA A 152 2.03 -10.95 5.05
C ALA A 152 3.12 -11.86 4.47
N ALA A 153 2.70 -12.77 3.60
CA ALA A 153 3.59 -13.45 2.68
C ALA A 153 3.70 -12.63 1.39
N SER A 154 4.93 -12.29 0.99
CA SER A 154 5.19 -11.52 -0.22
C SER A 154 5.91 -12.36 -1.26
N GLY A 155 5.42 -12.35 -2.49
CA GLY A 155 6.05 -12.99 -3.64
C GLY A 155 6.24 -12.00 -4.78
N MET A 156 7.40 -12.08 -5.47
CA MET A 156 7.74 -11.18 -6.56
C MET A 156 8.39 -11.98 -7.69
N VAL A 157 8.01 -11.65 -8.92
CA VAL A 157 8.64 -12.16 -10.14
C VAL A 157 9.28 -10.98 -10.87
N ILE A 158 10.54 -11.13 -11.25
CA ILE A 158 11.30 -10.13 -12.00
C ILE A 158 11.81 -10.80 -13.28
N TYR A 159 11.40 -10.24 -14.42
CA TYR A 159 11.83 -10.72 -15.74
C TYR A 159 12.52 -9.59 -16.49
N ARG A 160 13.75 -9.86 -16.97
CA ARG A 160 14.55 -8.95 -17.80
C ARG A 160 14.43 -9.36 -19.25
N PHE A 161 14.18 -8.40 -20.14
CA PHE A 161 14.09 -8.63 -21.57
C PHE A 161 14.52 -7.39 -22.34
N HIS A 162 14.66 -7.52 -23.65
CA HIS A 162 15.03 -6.43 -24.53
C HIS A 162 13.96 -6.24 -25.61
N ILE A 163 13.70 -4.98 -25.96
CA ILE A 163 12.95 -4.63 -27.16
C ILE A 163 13.93 -3.82 -28.05
N GLY A 164 14.42 -4.46 -29.11
CA GLY A 164 15.54 -3.90 -29.87
C GLY A 164 16.78 -3.75 -28.98
N ASN A 165 17.32 -2.55 -28.89
CA ASN A 165 18.49 -2.23 -28.06
C ASN A 165 18.14 -1.74 -26.64
N TYR A 166 16.86 -1.69 -26.28
CA TYR A 166 16.42 -1.16 -24.99
C TYR A 166 16.24 -2.30 -23.98
N PRO A 167 17.02 -2.33 -22.87
CA PRO A 167 16.80 -3.26 -21.77
C PRO A 167 15.56 -2.86 -20.98
N LEU A 168 14.67 -3.82 -20.73
CA LEU A 168 13.44 -3.65 -19.97
C LEU A 168 13.36 -4.65 -18.83
N ILE A 169 12.65 -4.25 -17.77
CA ILE A 169 12.37 -5.10 -16.61
C ILE A 169 10.86 -5.10 -16.37
N ALA A 170 10.25 -6.27 -16.46
CA ALA A 170 8.91 -6.50 -15.97
C ALA A 170 8.99 -7.03 -14.54
N ARG A 171 8.17 -6.48 -13.64
CA ARG A 171 8.07 -6.92 -12.26
C ARG A 171 6.61 -7.03 -11.85
N TYR A 172 6.28 -8.15 -11.24
CA TYR A 172 4.99 -8.37 -10.61
C TYR A 172 5.21 -8.79 -9.16
N GLN A 173 4.47 -8.19 -8.23
CA GLN A 173 4.51 -8.51 -6.79
C GLN A 173 3.09 -8.75 -6.29
N ALA A 174 2.91 -9.82 -5.54
CA ALA A 174 1.69 -10.13 -4.83
C ALA A 174 2.00 -10.29 -3.34
N ASN A 175 1.13 -9.72 -2.51
CA ASN A 175 1.22 -9.79 -1.05
C ASN A 175 -0.06 -10.40 -0.52
N LEU A 176 0.08 -11.43 0.31
CA LEU A 176 -1.03 -12.13 0.95
C LEU A 176 -0.95 -11.89 2.46
N PRO A 177 -1.85 -11.10 3.05
CA PRO A 177 -1.96 -10.97 4.51
C PRO A 177 -2.24 -12.34 5.14
N VAL A 178 -1.50 -12.69 6.18
CA VAL A 178 -1.62 -13.96 6.91
C VAL A 178 -2.28 -13.73 8.26
N MET A 179 -1.86 -12.69 8.95
CA MET A 179 -2.44 -12.27 10.23
C MET A 179 -2.24 -10.78 10.43
N GLY A 180 -3.12 -10.16 11.20
CA GLY A 180 -3.02 -8.74 11.48
C GLY A 180 -3.90 -8.31 12.65
N ILE A 181 -3.68 -7.10 13.07
CA ILE A 181 -4.51 -6.38 14.03
C ILE A 181 -4.92 -5.05 13.42
N MET A 182 -6.16 -4.64 13.63
CA MET A 182 -6.63 -3.34 13.17
C MET A 182 -7.39 -2.61 14.27
N PHE A 183 -7.31 -1.29 14.24
CA PHE A 183 -8.19 -0.43 14.99
C PHE A 183 -9.51 -0.31 14.23
N SER A 184 -10.58 -0.87 14.78
CA SER A 184 -11.91 -0.89 14.17
C SER A 184 -12.96 -0.55 15.23
N PRO A 185 -13.33 0.74 15.38
CA PRO A 185 -14.43 1.13 16.24
C PRO A 185 -15.76 0.60 15.69
N GLU A 186 -16.67 0.22 16.60
CA GLU A 186 -18.01 -0.23 16.24
C GLU A 186 -18.89 0.97 15.82
N TYR A 187 -19.87 0.70 14.95
CA TYR A 187 -20.84 1.72 14.54
C TYR A 187 -21.55 2.33 15.75
N GLY A 188 -21.56 3.67 15.83
CA GLY A 188 -22.18 4.41 16.93
C GLY A 188 -21.32 4.56 18.19
N GLN A 189 -20.15 3.91 18.26
CA GLN A 189 -19.21 4.02 19.36
C GLN A 189 -18.44 5.34 19.26
N SER A 190 -18.52 6.18 20.31
CA SER A 190 -17.77 7.44 20.33
C SER A 190 -16.30 7.23 20.70
N TYR A 191 -15.39 8.06 20.22
CA TYR A 191 -13.99 8.05 20.65
C TYR A 191 -13.85 8.30 22.15
N TYR A 192 -14.75 9.06 22.77
CA TYR A 192 -14.79 9.25 24.20
C TYR A 192 -15.02 7.93 24.95
N GLU A 193 -15.96 7.09 24.50
CA GLU A 193 -16.22 5.78 25.08
C GLU A 193 -15.02 4.82 24.91
N ILE A 194 -14.37 4.85 23.74
CA ILE A 194 -13.20 4.01 23.45
C ILE A 194 -12.04 4.34 24.40
N PHE A 195 -11.77 5.62 24.63
CA PHE A 195 -10.57 6.04 25.36
C PHE A 195 -10.80 6.35 26.84
N SER A 196 -12.06 6.65 27.24
CA SER A 196 -12.39 7.03 28.62
C SER A 196 -12.84 5.86 29.48
N LEU A 197 -13.39 4.79 28.89
CA LEU A 197 -13.76 3.59 29.63
C LEU A 197 -12.51 2.73 29.88
N LYS A 198 -12.35 2.31 31.15
CA LYS A 198 -11.19 1.56 31.67
C LYS A 198 -10.82 0.27 30.88
N ASN A 199 -11.73 -0.22 30.05
CA ASN A 199 -11.57 -1.40 29.19
C ASN A 199 -11.83 -1.10 27.69
N GLY A 200 -12.18 0.12 27.30
CA GLY A 200 -12.58 0.46 25.94
C GLY A 200 -11.45 0.22 24.91
N GLY A 201 -10.24 0.65 25.24
CA GLY A 201 -9.09 0.44 24.36
C GLY A 201 -8.67 -1.02 24.19
N LYS A 202 -8.91 -1.88 25.20
CA LYS A 202 -8.66 -3.32 25.08
C LYS A 202 -9.66 -3.99 24.14
N ASN A 203 -10.93 -3.60 24.21
CA ASN A 203 -11.97 -4.17 23.36
C ASN A 203 -11.74 -3.82 21.88
N VAL A 204 -11.33 -2.60 21.58
CA VAL A 204 -11.09 -2.17 20.18
C VAL A 204 -9.87 -2.86 19.56
N LEU A 205 -8.80 -3.09 20.32
CA LEU A 205 -7.57 -3.70 19.81
C LEU A 205 -7.59 -5.23 19.77
N PHE A 206 -8.35 -5.88 20.69
CA PHE A 206 -8.27 -7.34 20.88
C PHE A 206 -9.55 -8.11 20.57
N THR A 207 -10.71 -7.45 20.48
CA THR A 207 -11.98 -8.11 20.16
C THR A 207 -12.38 -8.09 18.69
N SER A 208 -11.64 -7.36 17.87
CA SER A 208 -11.81 -7.40 16.40
C SER A 208 -10.52 -7.88 15.71
N PRO A 209 -10.04 -9.11 15.99
CA PRO A 209 -9.03 -9.69 15.12
C PRO A 209 -9.71 -9.91 13.78
N VAL A 210 -9.30 -9.16 12.75
CA VAL A 210 -9.70 -9.47 11.39
C VAL A 210 -8.95 -10.75 11.02
N SER A 211 -9.64 -11.88 11.10
CA SER A 211 -9.20 -13.09 10.41
C SER A 211 -9.66 -12.95 8.96
N TYR A 212 -8.71 -12.91 8.06
CA TYR A 212 -8.97 -12.97 6.62
C TYR A 212 -9.25 -14.41 6.20
#